data_269061081eeccc26dd55beb558e15cd9
#
_entry.id   269061081eeccc26dd55beb558e15cd9
#
_cell.length_a   1.000
_cell.length_b   1.000
_cell.length_c   1.000
_cell.angle_alpha   90.00
_cell.angle_beta   90.00
_cell.angle_gamma   90.00
#
_symmetry.space_group_name_H-M   'P 1'
#
loop_
_entity.id
_entity.type
_entity.pdbx_description
1 polymer ?
#
loop_
_entity_poly.entity_id
_entity_poly.type
_entity_poly.pdbx_seq_one_letter_code
_entity_poly.pdbx_strand_id
1 'polypeptide(L)'
;MRSSAMLFNIARGGLIDEEALAKALREGQIAAAGLDVFEGEPAVNPALMGLSNLVMTPHIAGGTWEAQHGLAMLAAENLVAALGLGPQAGHPPSIINPEVLKK
;
A
#
# COMPACT_ATOMS: atom_id res chain seq x y z
N MET A 1 -13.24 -14.77 -9.56
CA MET A 1 -14.01 -13.49 -9.34
C MET A 1 -15.12 -13.43 -10.39
N ARG A 2 -16.13 -12.55 -10.21
CA ARG A 2 -17.12 -12.29 -11.27
C ARG A 2 -16.46 -11.50 -12.40
N SER A 3 -16.93 -11.66 -13.65
CA SER A 3 -16.41 -10.89 -14.79
C SER A 3 -16.66 -9.37 -14.69
N SER A 4 -17.63 -8.95 -13.86
CA SER A 4 -17.89 -7.55 -13.53
C SER A 4 -17.03 -7.00 -12.38
N ALA A 5 -16.15 -7.83 -11.76
CA ALA A 5 -15.32 -7.37 -10.65
C ALA A 5 -14.21 -6.45 -11.11
N MET A 6 -13.84 -5.53 -10.23
CA MET A 6 -12.65 -4.68 -10.35
C MET A 6 -11.67 -5.02 -9.25
N LEU A 7 -10.37 -5.00 -9.55
CA LEU A 7 -9.29 -5.28 -8.62
C LEU A 7 -8.45 -4.02 -8.41
N PHE A 8 -8.16 -3.68 -7.15
CA PHE A 8 -7.29 -2.53 -6.82
C PHE A 8 -6.16 -2.97 -5.89
N ASN A 9 -4.95 -2.50 -6.19
CA ASN A 9 -3.80 -2.67 -5.30
C ASN A 9 -3.11 -1.33 -5.08
N ILE A 10 -3.19 -0.84 -3.85
CA ILE A 10 -2.52 0.37 -3.36
C ILE A 10 -1.59 0.05 -2.18
N ALA A 11 -1.30 -1.22 -1.95
CA ALA A 11 -0.52 -1.69 -0.79
C ALA A 11 0.93 -2.00 -1.17
N ARG A 12 1.17 -3.14 -1.84
CA ARG A 12 2.52 -3.52 -2.32
C ARG A 12 2.40 -4.38 -3.57
N GLY A 13 3.37 -4.27 -4.48
CA GLY A 13 3.41 -4.95 -5.78
C GLY A 13 3.28 -6.46 -5.69
N GLY A 14 4.13 -7.12 -4.96
CA GLY A 14 4.16 -8.59 -4.84
C GLY A 14 2.93 -9.28 -4.21
N LEU A 15 1.85 -8.53 -3.94
CA LEU A 15 0.56 -9.10 -3.50
C LEU A 15 -0.27 -9.65 -4.66
N ILE A 16 0.05 -9.27 -5.89
CA ILE A 16 -0.66 -9.68 -7.11
C ILE A 16 0.38 -10.18 -8.11
N ASP A 17 0.12 -11.34 -8.70
CA ASP A 17 0.85 -11.82 -9.87
C ASP A 17 0.43 -10.97 -11.08
N GLU A 18 1.32 -10.12 -11.55
CA GLU A 18 1.07 -9.14 -12.60
C GLU A 18 0.84 -9.80 -13.96
N GLU A 19 1.49 -10.93 -14.25
CA GLU A 19 1.28 -11.69 -15.48
C GLU A 19 -0.13 -12.32 -15.51
N ALA A 20 -0.52 -12.94 -14.40
CA ALA A 20 -1.85 -13.51 -14.26
C ALA A 20 -2.94 -12.44 -14.34
N LEU A 21 -2.71 -11.25 -13.74
CA LEU A 21 -3.60 -10.11 -13.83
C LEU A 21 -3.74 -9.61 -15.26
N ALA A 22 -2.63 -9.41 -15.96
CA ALA A 22 -2.62 -8.97 -17.34
C ALA A 22 -3.39 -9.92 -18.26
N LYS A 23 -3.22 -11.23 -18.06
CA LYS A 23 -3.99 -12.25 -18.77
C LYS A 23 -5.48 -12.14 -18.46
N ALA A 24 -5.86 -12.05 -17.19
CA ALA A 24 -7.26 -11.96 -16.77
C ALA A 24 -7.97 -10.72 -17.35
N LEU A 25 -7.26 -9.58 -17.43
CA LEU A 25 -7.77 -8.34 -18.04
C LEU A 25 -7.95 -8.48 -19.55
N ARG A 26 -6.98 -9.06 -20.26
CA ARG A 26 -7.09 -9.29 -21.73
C ARG A 26 -8.23 -10.23 -22.09
N GLU A 27 -8.44 -11.28 -21.29
CA GLU A 27 -9.47 -12.27 -21.52
C GLU A 27 -10.84 -11.87 -20.98
N GLY A 28 -10.98 -10.69 -20.36
CA GLY A 28 -12.23 -10.22 -19.78
C GLY A 28 -12.73 -11.06 -18.60
N GLN A 29 -11.84 -11.76 -17.93
CA GLN A 29 -12.18 -12.54 -16.72
C GLN A 29 -12.55 -11.65 -15.54
N ILE A 30 -12.03 -10.40 -15.53
CA ILE A 30 -12.44 -9.30 -14.66
C ILE A 30 -12.64 -8.04 -15.49
N ALA A 31 -13.46 -7.11 -15.00
CA ALA A 31 -13.82 -5.91 -15.74
C ALA A 31 -12.66 -4.92 -15.90
N ALA A 32 -11.95 -4.64 -14.80
CA ALA A 32 -10.88 -3.66 -14.77
C ALA A 32 -9.94 -3.87 -13.57
N ALA A 33 -8.81 -3.17 -13.57
CA ALA A 33 -7.95 -3.06 -12.40
C ALA A 33 -7.37 -1.64 -12.24
N GLY A 34 -6.96 -1.31 -11.00
CA GLY A 34 -6.19 -0.12 -10.65
C GLY A 34 -4.97 -0.50 -9.81
N LEU A 35 -3.79 -0.13 -10.25
CA LEU A 35 -2.54 -0.41 -9.56
C LEU A 35 -1.79 0.89 -9.26
N ASP A 36 -1.41 1.08 -8.00
CA ASP A 36 -0.50 2.16 -7.59
C ASP A 36 0.90 1.63 -7.29
N VAL A 37 1.05 0.31 -7.21
CA VAL A 37 2.27 -0.39 -6.80
C VAL A 37 2.55 -1.56 -7.75
N PHE A 38 3.84 -1.85 -7.98
CA PHE A 38 4.32 -2.86 -8.93
C PHE A 38 5.41 -3.73 -8.30
N GLU A 39 5.56 -4.97 -8.78
CA GLU A 39 6.51 -5.91 -8.21
C GLU A 39 7.97 -5.46 -8.42
N GLY A 40 8.27 -4.86 -9.56
CA GLY A 40 9.64 -4.50 -9.95
C GLY A 40 9.95 -3.00 -9.88
N GLU A 41 9.26 -2.20 -9.04
CA GLU A 41 9.45 -0.75 -8.98
C GLU A 41 10.92 -0.30 -8.97
N PRO A 42 11.25 0.76 -9.72
CA PRO A 42 10.38 1.65 -10.48
C PRO A 42 9.96 1.12 -11.87
N ALA A 43 10.41 -0.06 -12.29
CA ALA A 43 10.00 -0.66 -13.55
C ALA A 43 8.56 -1.20 -13.44
N VAL A 44 7.84 -1.11 -14.55
CA VAL A 44 6.49 -1.68 -14.71
C VAL A 44 6.59 -2.91 -15.61
N ASN A 45 5.90 -3.99 -15.26
CA ASN A 45 5.84 -5.20 -16.08
C ASN A 45 5.26 -4.87 -17.46
N PRO A 46 6.00 -5.18 -18.56
CA PRO A 46 5.53 -4.92 -19.92
C PRO A 46 4.18 -5.57 -20.25
N ALA A 47 3.83 -6.68 -19.60
CA ALA A 47 2.56 -7.36 -19.79
C ALA A 47 1.34 -6.50 -19.43
N LEU A 48 1.52 -5.53 -18.53
CA LEU A 48 0.48 -4.58 -18.10
C LEU A 48 0.28 -3.42 -19.08
N MET A 49 1.27 -3.19 -19.96
CA MET A 49 1.24 -2.02 -20.85
C MET A 49 0.17 -2.16 -21.95
N GLY A 50 -0.51 -1.05 -22.23
CA GLY A 50 -1.50 -1.00 -23.31
C GLY A 50 -2.85 -1.64 -22.99
N LEU A 51 -3.10 -2.09 -21.78
CA LEU A 51 -4.41 -2.59 -21.35
C LEU A 51 -5.39 -1.43 -21.16
N SER A 52 -6.49 -1.40 -21.91
CA SER A 52 -7.49 -0.33 -21.86
C SER A 52 -8.35 -0.34 -20.61
N ASN A 53 -8.36 -1.45 -19.88
CA ASN A 53 -9.11 -1.67 -18.65
C ASN A 53 -8.20 -1.71 -17.40
N LEU A 54 -6.99 -1.14 -17.49
CA LEU A 54 -6.06 -0.97 -16.38
C LEU A 54 -5.71 0.51 -16.19
N VAL A 55 -5.82 1.01 -14.97
CA VAL A 55 -5.30 2.32 -14.55
C VAL A 55 -4.09 2.11 -13.67
N MET A 56 -3.02 2.85 -13.95
CA MET A 56 -1.77 2.80 -13.19
C MET A 56 -1.38 4.17 -12.68
N THR A 57 -0.92 4.25 -11.43
CA THR A 57 -0.37 5.46 -10.81
C THR A 57 1.01 5.15 -10.22
N PRO A 58 1.91 6.14 -10.12
CA PRO A 58 3.32 5.90 -9.78
C PRO A 58 3.58 5.91 -8.26
N HIS A 59 2.95 5.00 -7.52
CA HIS A 59 3.11 4.79 -6.07
C HIS A 59 2.83 6.08 -5.26
N ILE A 60 1.69 6.70 -5.52
CA ILE A 60 1.29 8.00 -4.94
C ILE A 60 0.00 7.96 -4.12
N ALA A 61 -0.59 6.77 -3.89
CA ALA A 61 -1.85 6.66 -3.15
C ALA A 61 -1.78 7.22 -1.71
N GLY A 62 -0.59 7.17 -1.09
CA GLY A 62 -0.33 7.81 0.21
C GLY A 62 0.20 9.25 0.12
N GLY A 63 0.16 9.89 -1.06
CA GLY A 63 0.78 11.20 -1.32
C GLY A 63 -0.07 12.40 -0.94
N THR A 64 -1.20 12.24 -0.24
CA THR A 64 -1.98 13.39 0.23
C THR A 64 -1.30 14.07 1.42
N TRP A 65 -1.57 15.36 1.60
CA TRP A 65 -1.03 16.12 2.73
C TRP A 65 -1.44 15.50 4.07
N GLU A 66 -2.69 15.11 4.20
CA GLU A 66 -3.26 14.49 5.41
C GLU A 66 -2.58 13.15 5.74
N ALA A 67 -2.35 12.31 4.73
CA ALA A 67 -1.68 11.02 4.92
C ALA A 67 -0.22 11.21 5.34
N GLN A 68 0.52 12.11 4.68
CA GLN A 68 1.92 12.41 5.01
C GLN A 68 2.05 13.04 6.40
N HIS A 69 1.19 14.00 6.73
CA HIS A 69 1.17 14.63 8.04
C HIS A 69 0.83 13.61 9.15
N GLY A 70 -0.23 12.83 8.94
CA GLY A 70 -0.64 11.79 9.90
C GLY A 70 0.44 10.75 10.15
N LEU A 71 1.14 10.30 9.10
CA LEU A 71 2.26 9.37 9.20
C LEU A 71 3.41 9.95 10.02
N ALA A 72 3.81 11.19 9.73
CA ALA A 72 4.89 11.87 10.44
C ALA A 72 4.56 12.10 11.93
N MET A 73 3.32 12.55 12.22
CA MET A 73 2.87 12.76 13.59
C MET A 73 2.82 11.46 14.38
N LEU A 74 2.22 10.41 13.82
CA LEU A 74 2.15 9.11 14.51
C LEU A 74 3.54 8.52 14.77
N ALA A 75 4.46 8.64 13.83
CA ALA A 75 5.85 8.22 14.01
C ALA A 75 6.54 8.98 15.15
N ALA A 76 6.37 10.30 15.19
CA ALA A 76 6.93 11.16 16.23
C ALA A 76 6.34 10.85 17.62
N GLU A 77 5.03 10.67 17.71
CA GLU A 77 4.33 10.31 18.96
C GLU A 77 4.79 8.96 19.50
N ASN A 78 4.92 7.95 18.65
CA ASN A 78 5.45 6.64 19.04
C ASN A 78 6.87 6.74 19.57
N LEU A 79 7.75 7.50 18.89
CA LEU A 79 9.14 7.69 19.31
C LEU A 79 9.24 8.40 20.66
N VAL A 80 8.53 9.51 20.81
CA VAL A 80 8.52 10.32 22.06
C VAL A 80 8.02 9.47 23.23
N ALA A 81 6.92 8.74 23.05
CA ALA A 81 6.37 7.86 24.06
C ALA A 81 7.33 6.69 24.41
N ALA A 82 7.96 6.08 23.40
CA ALA A 82 8.94 4.99 23.62
C ALA A 82 10.17 5.45 24.41
N LEU A 83 10.59 6.71 24.24
CA LEU A 83 11.67 7.34 25.00
C LEU A 83 11.27 7.74 26.44
N GLY A 84 10.04 7.47 26.84
CA GLY A 84 9.52 7.84 28.16
C GLY A 84 9.22 9.32 28.31
N LEU A 85 8.95 10.02 27.21
CA LEU A 85 8.70 11.45 27.17
C LEU A 85 7.23 11.75 26.77
N GLY A 86 6.79 12.97 27.09
CA GLY A 86 5.45 13.45 26.72
C GLY A 86 4.29 12.80 27.49
N PRO A 87 3.04 13.10 27.10
CA PRO A 87 1.85 12.69 27.85
C PRO A 87 1.57 11.17 27.78
N GLN A 88 2.16 10.46 26.82
CA GLN A 88 2.03 9.01 26.64
C GLN A 88 3.34 8.27 26.97
N ALA A 89 4.16 8.83 27.86
CA ALA A 89 5.45 8.25 28.26
C ALA A 89 5.35 6.75 28.60
N GLY A 90 6.10 5.90 27.90
CA GLY A 90 6.09 4.45 28.07
C GLY A 90 4.91 3.73 27.38
N HIS A 91 4.00 4.45 26.73
CA HIS A 91 2.80 3.91 26.07
C HIS A 91 2.67 4.40 24.62
N PRO A 92 3.54 3.97 23.69
CA PRO A 92 3.44 4.35 22.29
C PRO A 92 2.05 4.02 21.72
N PRO A 93 1.37 4.95 21.02
CA PRO A 93 -0.01 4.77 20.58
C PRO A 93 -0.20 3.66 19.53
N SER A 94 0.87 3.28 18.80
CA SER A 94 0.81 2.27 17.74
C SER A 94 2.06 1.39 17.78
N ILE A 95 2.15 0.49 18.76
CA ILE A 95 3.26 -0.45 18.90
C ILE A 95 2.85 -1.85 18.44
N ILE A 96 3.66 -2.47 17.58
CA ILE A 96 3.43 -3.82 17.05
C ILE A 96 3.93 -4.90 18.03
N ASN A 97 4.99 -4.61 18.79
CA ASN A 97 5.68 -5.52 19.69
C ASN A 97 5.73 -4.97 21.14
N PRO A 98 4.57 -4.87 21.82
CA PRO A 98 4.47 -4.22 23.15
C PRO A 98 5.28 -4.92 24.23
N GLU A 99 5.69 -6.17 24.03
CA GLU A 99 6.53 -6.93 24.94
C GLU A 99 7.90 -6.30 25.19
N VAL A 100 8.42 -5.51 24.25
CA VAL A 100 9.73 -4.82 24.38
C VAL A 100 9.71 -3.68 25.42
N LEU A 101 8.53 -3.18 25.78
CA LEU A 101 8.35 -2.14 26.79
C LEU A 101 8.29 -2.71 28.22
N LYS A 102 8.16 -4.02 28.36
CA LYS A 102 8.17 -4.70 29.67
C LYS A 102 9.62 -4.91 30.07
N LYS A 103 10.16 -4.01 30.88
CA LYS A 103 11.41 -4.20 31.59
C LYS A 103 11.12 -4.66 33.03
#